data_42880ff92d5e2c9d49e59ab97787c470
#
_entry.id   42880ff92d5e2c9d49e59ab97787c470
#
_cell.length_a   1.000
_cell.length_b   1.000
_cell.length_c   1.000
_cell.angle_alpha   90.00
_cell.angle_beta   90.00
_cell.angle_gamma   90.00
#
_symmetry.space_group_name_H-M   'P 1'
#
loop_
_entity.id
_entity.type
_entity.pdbx_description
1 polymer ?
#
loop_
_entity_poly.entity_id
_entity_poly.type
_entity_poly.pdbx_seq_one_letter_code
_entity_poly.pdbx_strand_id
1 'polypeptide(L)'
;MFKDNAYKLYPFEEETSFTYNVANTGWIYGGSRPLYRIGEIISTYNTTNPQYDSVTQVSSKKEYTEVSKSKLTSPTNQYPLAYITNAVVTVGSSPQVLLKISPKPDVVKANCIVNPTNPNWAFTTGTLGQYLYNGATSVDFQLDTSEQTNIIIGILKYAGVIIRDPEIIQVATQDAAKVEQNEKS
;
A
#
# COMPACT_ATOMS: atom_id res chain seq x y z
N MET A 1 -2.12 -7.11 -22.29
CA MET A 1 -3.14 -6.61 -21.35
C MET A 1 -2.77 -6.76 -19.86
N PHE A 2 -1.88 -7.67 -19.43
CA PHE A 2 -1.46 -7.79 -18.02
C PHE A 2 -0.33 -6.84 -17.59
N LYS A 3 0.41 -6.24 -18.52
CA LYS A 3 1.55 -5.35 -18.19
C LYS A 3 1.16 -3.94 -17.76
N ASP A 4 0.06 -3.40 -18.26
CA ASP A 4 -0.32 -2.00 -17.99
C ASP A 4 -0.79 -1.77 -16.54
N ASN A 5 -1.45 -2.76 -15.93
CA ASN A 5 -1.94 -2.61 -14.56
C ASN A 5 -0.83 -2.67 -13.49
N ALA A 6 0.30 -3.32 -13.79
CA ALA A 6 1.42 -3.40 -12.84
C ALA A 6 2.07 -2.02 -12.63
N TYR A 7 2.21 -1.22 -13.69
CA TYR A 7 2.79 0.12 -13.59
C TYR A 7 1.93 1.09 -12.80
N LYS A 8 0.60 0.93 -12.84
CA LYS A 8 -0.34 1.77 -12.07
C LYS A 8 -0.23 1.55 -10.55
N LEU A 9 0.25 0.39 -10.11
CA LEU A 9 0.46 0.07 -8.70
C LEU A 9 1.83 0.51 -8.19
N TYR A 10 2.80 0.73 -9.08
CA TYR A 10 4.17 1.08 -8.72
C TYR A 10 4.31 2.23 -7.70
N PRO A 11 3.52 3.34 -7.78
CA PRO A 11 3.61 4.42 -6.78
C PRO A 11 3.19 4.00 -5.37
N PHE A 12 2.51 2.86 -5.23
CA PHE A 12 1.97 2.33 -3.97
C PHE A 12 2.75 1.13 -3.45
N GLU A 13 3.69 0.60 -4.24
CA GLU A 13 4.56 -0.49 -3.82
C GLU A 13 5.74 0.05 -3.01
N GLU A 14 5.96 -0.57 -1.85
CA GLU A 14 7.05 -0.21 -0.95
C GLU A 14 7.64 -1.48 -0.32
N GLU A 15 8.96 -1.67 -0.46
CA GLU A 15 9.66 -2.68 0.32
C GLU A 15 9.87 -2.14 1.75
N THR A 16 9.26 -2.80 2.71
CA THR A 16 9.28 -2.35 4.10
C THR A 16 9.80 -3.46 5.02
N SER A 17 10.63 -3.07 5.98
CA SER A 17 11.09 -3.95 7.05
C SER A 17 10.05 -4.02 8.15
N PHE A 18 9.87 -5.22 8.72
CA PHE A 18 9.02 -5.45 9.87
C PHE A 18 9.87 -5.46 11.14
N THR A 19 9.33 -4.93 12.22
CA THR A 19 9.98 -4.91 13.54
C THR A 19 9.43 -6.02 14.44
N TYR A 20 10.32 -6.76 15.08
CA TYR A 20 9.88 -7.81 16.00
C TYR A 20 9.35 -7.23 17.31
N ASN A 21 8.12 -7.57 17.65
CA ASN A 21 7.49 -7.23 18.93
C ASN A 21 7.51 -8.43 19.88
N VAL A 22 8.23 -8.29 20.98
CA VAL A 22 8.41 -9.37 21.95
C VAL A 22 7.11 -9.70 22.69
N ALA A 23 6.32 -8.69 23.05
CA ALA A 23 5.08 -8.88 23.81
C ALA A 23 4.04 -9.69 23.01
N ASN A 24 3.95 -9.45 21.71
CA ASN A 24 3.03 -10.16 20.82
C ASN A 24 3.68 -11.36 20.11
N THR A 25 4.96 -11.60 20.34
CA THR A 25 5.76 -12.68 19.72
C THR A 25 5.58 -12.73 18.20
N GLY A 26 5.73 -11.59 17.52
CA GLY A 26 5.52 -11.50 16.07
C GLY A 26 6.10 -10.21 15.48
N TRP A 27 5.96 -10.05 14.18
CA TRP A 27 6.54 -8.99 13.42
C TRP A 27 5.47 -7.95 13.06
N ILE A 28 5.74 -6.67 13.32
CA ILE A 28 4.83 -5.56 13.09
C ILE A 28 5.33 -4.76 11.91
N TYR A 29 4.39 -4.29 11.11
CA TYR A 29 4.68 -3.40 9.99
C TYR A 29 5.38 -2.12 10.48
N GLY A 30 6.54 -1.81 9.87
CA GLY A 30 7.39 -0.66 10.23
C GLY A 30 7.33 0.50 9.25
N GLY A 31 6.46 0.46 8.24
CA GLY A 31 6.36 1.52 7.22
C GLY A 31 5.72 2.80 7.75
N SER A 32 6.00 3.90 7.05
CA SER A 32 5.51 5.25 7.39
C SER A 32 4.07 5.49 6.91
N ARG A 33 3.66 4.81 5.84
CA ARG A 33 2.33 4.92 5.24
C ARG A 33 1.42 3.79 5.71
N PRO A 34 0.09 4.01 5.80
CA PRO A 34 -0.85 2.96 6.18
C PRO A 34 -0.80 1.77 5.21
N LEU A 35 -0.64 0.58 5.74
CA LEU A 35 -0.60 -0.65 4.98
C LEU A 35 -1.98 -0.98 4.40
N TYR A 36 -2.05 -1.22 3.08
CA TYR A 36 -3.24 -1.73 2.40
C TYR A 36 -3.18 -3.25 2.26
N ARG A 37 -2.07 -3.78 1.74
CA ARG A 37 -1.87 -5.21 1.49
C ARG A 37 -0.41 -5.61 1.64
N ILE A 38 -0.17 -6.79 2.18
CA ILE A 38 1.14 -7.43 2.16
C ILE A 38 1.23 -8.32 0.91
N GLY A 39 2.29 -8.15 0.15
CA GLY A 39 2.64 -9.00 -0.97
C GLY A 39 3.60 -10.12 -0.55
N GLU A 40 4.74 -10.19 -1.23
CA GLU A 40 5.77 -11.20 -0.94
C GLU A 40 6.52 -10.88 0.36
N ILE A 41 6.70 -11.90 1.21
CA ILE A 41 7.43 -11.77 2.47
C ILE A 41 8.76 -12.52 2.33
N ILE A 42 9.85 -11.84 2.63
CA ILE A 42 11.20 -12.38 2.64
C ILE A 42 11.69 -12.46 4.08
N SER A 43 12.06 -13.65 4.49
CA SER A 43 12.64 -13.95 5.81
C SER A 43 14.10 -14.25 5.70
N THR A 44 14.94 -13.50 6.42
CA THR A 44 16.40 -13.69 6.47
C THR A 44 16.77 -14.36 7.78
N TYR A 45 17.47 -15.50 7.69
CA TYR A 45 17.92 -16.32 8.84
C TYR A 45 19.42 -16.20 9.13
N ASN A 46 20.16 -15.47 8.28
CA ASN A 46 21.55 -15.15 8.54
C ASN A 46 21.89 -13.82 7.85
N THR A 47 22.02 -12.78 8.62
CA THR A 47 22.31 -11.43 8.12
C THR A 47 23.71 -11.30 7.49
N THR A 48 24.60 -12.24 7.75
CA THR A 48 25.97 -12.22 7.20
C THR A 48 26.04 -12.81 5.79
N ASN A 49 25.06 -13.61 5.39
CA ASN A 49 25.03 -14.25 4.07
C ASN A 49 23.62 -14.19 3.46
N PRO A 50 23.38 -13.32 2.46
CA PRO A 50 22.08 -13.14 1.82
C PRO A 50 21.55 -14.38 1.09
N GLN A 51 22.34 -15.44 0.91
CA GLN A 51 21.87 -16.73 0.36
C GLN A 51 20.87 -17.45 1.26
N TYR A 52 20.66 -16.98 2.48
CA TYR A 52 19.67 -17.52 3.43
C TYR A 52 18.35 -16.74 3.45
N ASP A 53 18.10 -15.91 2.44
CA ASP A 53 16.82 -15.28 2.24
C ASP A 53 15.83 -16.31 1.68
N SER A 54 14.69 -16.45 2.34
CA SER A 54 13.66 -17.40 1.94
C SER A 54 12.32 -16.69 1.78
N VAL A 55 11.61 -17.04 0.71
CA VAL A 55 10.23 -16.57 0.52
C VAL A 55 9.35 -17.29 1.52
N THR A 56 8.62 -16.50 2.31
CA THR A 56 7.75 -17.00 3.37
C THR A 56 6.37 -17.28 2.82
N GLN A 57 5.90 -18.50 2.92
CA GLN A 57 4.53 -18.84 2.55
C GLN A 57 3.54 -18.33 3.59
N VAL A 58 2.49 -17.65 3.14
CA VAL A 58 1.40 -17.19 4.03
C VAL A 58 0.27 -18.21 4.01
N SER A 59 -0.14 -18.65 5.19
CA SER A 59 -1.21 -19.64 5.38
C SER A 59 -2.30 -19.12 6.30
N SER A 60 -3.37 -19.90 6.44
CA SER A 60 -4.37 -19.67 7.46
C SER A 60 -3.80 -20.00 8.86
N LYS A 61 -4.35 -19.42 9.91
CA LYS A 61 -3.95 -19.73 11.31
C LYS A 61 -4.11 -21.21 11.64
N LYS A 62 -5.15 -21.86 11.09
CA LYS A 62 -5.41 -23.29 11.29
C LYS A 62 -4.28 -24.12 10.68
N GLU A 63 -4.00 -23.92 9.41
CA GLU A 63 -2.94 -24.60 8.65
C GLU A 63 -1.57 -24.39 9.29
N TYR A 64 -1.23 -23.13 9.64
CA TYR A 64 -0.01 -22.82 10.38
C TYR A 64 0.13 -23.66 11.66
N THR A 65 -0.95 -23.79 12.44
CA THR A 65 -0.95 -24.55 13.68
C THR A 65 -0.77 -26.04 13.45
N GLU A 66 -1.43 -26.60 12.43
CA GLU A 66 -1.35 -28.02 12.08
C GLU A 66 0.04 -28.38 11.55
N VAL A 67 0.55 -27.62 10.61
CA VAL A 67 1.86 -27.82 9.99
C VAL A 67 2.99 -27.64 11.02
N SER A 68 2.91 -26.63 11.89
CA SER A 68 3.92 -26.38 12.93
C SER A 68 4.01 -27.49 13.99
N LYS A 69 2.96 -28.28 14.17
CA LYS A 69 2.94 -29.43 15.12
C LYS A 69 3.45 -30.73 14.52
N SER A 70 3.50 -30.83 13.21
CA SER A 70 3.93 -32.01 12.50
C SER A 70 5.45 -32.13 12.50
N LYS A 71 5.97 -33.27 12.93
CA LYS A 71 7.43 -33.53 12.88
C LYS A 71 7.97 -33.66 11.45
N LEU A 72 7.10 -34.01 10.51
CA LEU A 72 7.50 -34.28 9.13
C LEU A 72 7.42 -33.03 8.24
N THR A 73 6.44 -32.16 8.49
CA THR A 73 6.15 -30.98 7.68
C THR A 73 6.40 -29.67 8.41
N SER A 74 7.06 -29.72 9.58
CA SER A 74 7.33 -28.48 10.33
C SER A 74 8.14 -27.49 9.49
N PRO A 75 7.84 -26.20 9.60
CA PRO A 75 8.53 -25.15 8.85
C PRO A 75 10.04 -25.16 9.12
N THR A 76 10.82 -24.89 8.11
CA THR A 76 12.29 -24.80 8.18
C THR A 76 12.74 -23.42 7.72
N ASN A 77 14.02 -23.09 7.91
CA ASN A 77 14.58 -21.82 7.43
C ASN A 77 14.48 -21.69 5.90
N GLN A 78 14.48 -22.80 5.18
CA GLN A 78 14.32 -22.84 3.73
C GLN A 78 12.86 -22.68 3.27
N TYR A 79 11.92 -23.14 4.09
CA TYR A 79 10.48 -23.15 3.82
C TYR A 79 9.74 -22.58 5.04
N PRO A 80 9.91 -21.28 5.30
CA PRO A 80 9.23 -20.64 6.42
C PRO A 80 7.73 -20.49 6.14
N LEU A 81 6.95 -20.61 7.21
CA LEU A 81 5.49 -20.46 7.15
C LEU A 81 5.07 -19.29 8.03
N ALA A 82 4.14 -18.49 7.55
CA ALA A 82 3.59 -17.37 8.28
C ALA A 82 2.07 -17.39 8.29
N TYR A 83 1.48 -16.74 9.29
CA TYR A 83 0.09 -16.29 9.21
C TYR A 83 -0.04 -14.84 9.65
N ILE A 84 -1.04 -14.17 9.10
CA ILE A 84 -1.33 -12.77 9.36
C ILE A 84 -2.44 -12.68 10.41
N THR A 85 -2.26 -11.82 11.39
CA THR A 85 -3.27 -11.48 12.40
C THR A 85 -3.16 -10.02 12.78
N ASN A 86 -4.08 -9.53 13.59
CA ASN A 86 -4.03 -8.17 14.13
C ASN A 86 -3.71 -8.23 15.62
N ALA A 87 -2.92 -7.29 16.09
CA ALA A 87 -2.62 -7.12 17.50
C ALA A 87 -2.62 -5.65 17.91
N VAL A 88 -3.06 -5.37 19.11
CA VAL A 88 -2.89 -4.07 19.75
C VAL A 88 -1.49 -4.04 20.34
N VAL A 89 -0.63 -3.20 19.76
CA VAL A 89 0.79 -3.09 20.16
C VAL A 89 0.96 -2.18 21.36
N THR A 90 0.17 -1.12 21.42
CA THR A 90 0.14 -0.18 22.54
C THR A 90 -1.31 -0.02 23.00
N VAL A 91 -1.51 -0.03 24.32
CA VAL A 91 -2.85 0.16 24.90
C VAL A 91 -3.45 1.49 24.39
N GLY A 92 -4.66 1.43 23.86
CA GLY A 92 -5.36 2.58 23.29
C GLY A 92 -5.03 2.91 21.82
N SER A 93 -4.11 2.18 21.18
CA SER A 93 -3.85 2.31 19.75
C SER A 93 -4.75 1.39 18.90
N SER A 94 -4.91 1.76 17.63
CA SER A 94 -5.58 0.89 16.66
C SER A 94 -4.80 -0.43 16.48
N PRO A 95 -5.51 -1.56 16.22
CA PRO A 95 -4.85 -2.82 15.90
C PRO A 95 -3.92 -2.67 14.70
N GLN A 96 -2.71 -3.21 14.82
CA GLN A 96 -1.73 -3.26 13.75
C GLN A 96 -1.63 -4.67 13.19
N VAL A 97 -1.19 -4.76 11.93
CA VAL A 97 -0.93 -6.05 11.29
C VAL A 97 0.26 -6.70 11.95
N LEU A 98 0.07 -7.94 12.40
CA LEU A 98 1.08 -8.78 13.03
C LEU A 98 1.32 -10.03 12.20
N LEU A 99 2.57 -10.26 11.83
CA LEU A 99 3.02 -11.48 11.18
C LEU A 99 3.59 -12.44 12.22
N LYS A 100 3.09 -13.67 12.24
CA LYS A 100 3.68 -14.78 12.99
C LYS A 100 4.39 -15.68 12.02
N ILE A 101 5.70 -15.83 12.16
CA ILE A 101 6.56 -16.60 11.24
C ILE A 101 7.26 -17.71 12.03
N SER A 102 7.29 -18.89 11.45
CA SER A 102 8.01 -20.05 11.99
C SER A 102 8.91 -20.66 10.90
N PRO A 103 10.18 -20.98 11.18
CA PRO A 103 10.95 -20.57 12.36
C PRO A 103 11.10 -19.05 12.45
N LYS A 104 11.49 -18.54 13.63
CA LYS A 104 11.69 -17.09 13.83
C LYS A 104 12.90 -16.63 13.00
N PRO A 105 12.74 -15.72 12.04
CA PRO A 105 13.84 -15.13 11.30
C PRO A 105 14.57 -14.04 12.11
N ASP A 106 15.74 -13.62 11.61
CA ASP A 106 16.50 -12.49 12.14
C ASP A 106 15.97 -11.16 11.60
N VAL A 107 15.61 -11.13 10.32
CA VAL A 107 15.03 -9.97 9.65
C VAL A 107 13.84 -10.40 8.79
N VAL A 108 12.84 -9.56 8.74
CA VAL A 108 11.66 -9.72 7.87
C VAL A 108 11.48 -8.47 7.04
N LYS A 109 11.41 -8.65 5.73
CA LYS A 109 11.03 -7.64 4.76
C LYS A 109 9.83 -8.11 3.97
N ALA A 110 9.01 -7.19 3.51
CA ALA A 110 7.95 -7.53 2.58
C ALA A 110 7.73 -6.42 1.56
N ASN A 111 7.36 -6.83 0.36
CA ASN A 111 6.82 -5.91 -0.63
C ASN A 111 5.37 -5.65 -0.27
N CYS A 112 5.05 -4.40 0.02
CA CYS A 112 3.75 -3.99 0.53
C CYS A 112 3.09 -3.01 -0.42
N ILE A 113 1.77 -3.11 -0.53
CA ILE A 113 0.96 -2.06 -1.13
C ILE A 113 0.47 -1.17 0.01
N VAL A 114 0.74 0.12 -0.10
CA VAL A 114 0.40 1.12 0.93
C VAL A 114 -0.65 2.09 0.41
N ASN A 115 -1.44 2.63 1.33
CA ASN A 115 -2.40 3.66 0.97
C ASN A 115 -1.68 4.95 0.56
N PRO A 116 -2.18 5.65 -0.48
CA PRO A 116 -1.65 6.96 -0.84
C PRO A 116 -1.88 7.96 0.29
N THR A 117 -0.99 8.95 0.36
CA THR A 117 -1.22 10.13 1.20
C THR A 117 -2.39 10.94 0.65
N ASN A 118 -3.24 11.47 1.51
CA ASN A 118 -4.33 12.32 1.07
C ASN A 118 -3.77 13.58 0.39
N PRO A 119 -4.15 13.89 -0.86
CA PRO A 119 -3.71 15.10 -1.51
C PRO A 119 -4.27 16.33 -0.77
N ASN A 120 -3.45 17.36 -0.68
CA ASN A 120 -3.83 18.62 -0.05
C ASN A 120 -3.29 19.81 -0.85
N TRP A 121 -4.17 20.68 -1.29
CA TRP A 121 -3.80 21.94 -1.87
C TRP A 121 -3.69 23.00 -0.78
N ALA A 122 -2.46 23.36 -0.41
CA ALA A 122 -2.21 24.37 0.59
C ALA A 122 -2.00 25.74 -0.06
N PHE A 123 -2.44 26.78 0.63
CA PHE A 123 -2.29 28.15 0.18
C PHE A 123 -1.92 29.09 1.33
N THR A 124 -1.34 30.23 0.95
CA THR A 124 -1.12 31.37 1.85
C THR A 124 -1.95 32.57 1.35
N THR A 125 -2.37 33.41 2.26
CA THR A 125 -3.09 34.65 1.88
C THR A 125 -2.08 35.75 1.61
N GLY A 126 -2.10 36.32 0.40
CA GLY A 126 -1.28 37.45 0.03
C GLY A 126 -1.81 38.78 0.64
N THR A 127 -1.04 39.86 0.46
CA THR A 127 -1.35 41.18 1.03
C THR A 127 -2.65 41.81 0.56
N LEU A 128 -3.14 41.38 -0.61
CA LEU A 128 -4.42 41.83 -1.20
C LEU A 128 -5.55 40.83 -0.95
N GLY A 129 -5.37 39.84 -0.08
CA GLY A 129 -6.35 38.82 0.21
C GLY A 129 -6.45 37.68 -0.80
N GLN A 130 -5.61 37.66 -1.85
CA GLN A 130 -5.56 36.57 -2.82
C GLN A 130 -4.94 35.31 -2.24
N TYR A 131 -5.40 34.15 -2.69
CA TYR A 131 -4.83 32.86 -2.34
C TYR A 131 -3.63 32.56 -3.24
N LEU A 132 -2.47 32.37 -2.63
CA LEU A 132 -1.22 32.01 -3.30
C LEU A 132 -0.89 30.56 -2.97
N TYR A 133 -0.61 29.75 -4.00
CA TYR A 133 -0.21 28.36 -3.82
C TYR A 133 1.04 28.22 -2.96
N ASN A 134 0.99 27.33 -1.97
CA ASN A 134 2.10 27.00 -1.09
C ASN A 134 2.59 25.57 -1.34
N GLY A 135 3.61 25.42 -2.20
CA GLY A 135 4.17 24.12 -2.53
C GLY A 135 4.88 23.41 -1.37
N ALA A 136 5.32 24.15 -0.33
CA ALA A 136 6.02 23.55 0.80
C ALA A 136 5.11 22.69 1.71
N THR A 137 3.81 22.99 1.74
CA THR A 137 2.83 22.29 2.57
C THR A 137 1.73 21.59 1.76
N SER A 138 1.78 21.71 0.45
CA SER A 138 0.91 20.97 -0.47
C SER A 138 1.37 19.52 -0.60
N VAL A 139 0.42 18.61 -0.78
CA VAL A 139 0.64 17.19 -1.04
C VAL A 139 -0.01 16.86 -2.38
N ASP A 140 0.81 16.43 -3.33
CA ASP A 140 0.36 16.07 -4.67
C ASP A 140 -0.33 14.70 -4.71
N PHE A 141 -1.08 14.45 -5.77
CA PHE A 141 -1.65 13.12 -6.05
C PHE A 141 -0.54 12.13 -6.32
N GLN A 142 -0.52 11.03 -5.56
CA GLN A 142 0.41 9.92 -5.74
C GLN A 142 -0.17 8.92 -6.77
N LEU A 143 -0.24 9.35 -8.03
CA LEU A 143 -0.79 8.54 -9.13
C LEU A 143 0.20 8.53 -10.30
N ASP A 144 0.09 7.50 -11.13
CA ASP A 144 0.83 7.43 -12.37
C ASP A 144 0.46 8.60 -13.29
N THR A 145 1.43 9.05 -14.12
CA THR A 145 1.23 10.17 -15.03
C THR A 145 0.12 9.92 -16.05
N SER A 146 -0.16 8.66 -16.38
CA SER A 146 -1.26 8.28 -17.28
C SER A 146 -2.65 8.64 -16.72
N GLU A 147 -2.79 8.76 -15.40
CA GLU A 147 -4.06 9.08 -14.75
C GLU A 147 -4.33 10.60 -14.65
N GLN A 148 -3.39 11.45 -15.03
CA GLN A 148 -3.53 12.91 -14.91
C GLN A 148 -4.74 13.43 -15.69
N THR A 149 -4.95 12.94 -16.92
CA THR A 149 -6.09 13.34 -17.76
C THR A 149 -7.42 12.98 -17.10
N ASN A 150 -7.51 11.78 -16.52
CA ASN A 150 -8.72 11.31 -15.84
C ASN A 150 -9.04 12.17 -14.62
N ILE A 151 -8.02 12.59 -13.86
CA ILE A 151 -8.18 13.50 -12.72
C ILE A 151 -8.68 14.85 -13.19
N ILE A 152 -8.09 15.43 -14.24
CA ILE A 152 -8.49 16.73 -14.77
C ILE A 152 -9.95 16.70 -15.22
N ILE A 153 -10.34 15.65 -15.97
CA ILE A 153 -11.74 15.46 -16.40
C ILE A 153 -12.67 15.34 -15.20
N GLY A 154 -12.28 14.58 -14.18
CA GLY A 154 -13.05 14.44 -12.94
C GLY A 154 -13.24 15.76 -12.20
N ILE A 155 -12.18 16.56 -12.09
CA ILE A 155 -12.21 17.89 -11.46
C ILE A 155 -13.12 18.83 -12.24
N LEU A 156 -12.99 18.87 -13.59
CA LEU A 156 -13.83 19.72 -14.44
C LEU A 156 -15.30 19.33 -14.35
N LYS A 157 -15.59 18.03 -14.35
CA LYS A 157 -16.96 17.54 -14.17
C LYS A 157 -17.55 17.97 -12.84
N TYR A 158 -16.78 17.85 -11.76
CA TYR A 158 -17.20 18.25 -10.43
C TYR A 158 -17.39 19.79 -10.32
N ALA A 159 -16.43 20.56 -10.87
CA ALA A 159 -16.52 22.02 -10.92
C ALA A 159 -17.73 22.49 -11.75
N GLY A 160 -18.00 21.86 -12.90
CA GLY A 160 -19.17 22.12 -13.72
C GLY A 160 -20.50 21.90 -12.98
N VAL A 161 -20.58 20.83 -12.18
CA VAL A 161 -21.76 20.59 -11.30
C VAL A 161 -21.94 21.69 -10.27
N ILE A 162 -20.85 22.16 -9.64
CA ILE A 162 -20.90 23.24 -8.65
C ILE A 162 -21.32 24.57 -9.30
N ILE A 163 -20.74 24.91 -10.45
CA ILE A 163 -21.02 26.16 -11.18
C ILE A 163 -22.38 26.07 -11.90
N ARG A 164 -22.94 24.88 -12.02
CA ARG A 164 -24.16 24.60 -12.80
C ARG A 164 -24.03 24.98 -14.28
N ASP A 165 -22.84 24.76 -14.83
CA ASP A 165 -22.56 24.97 -16.24
C ASP A 165 -22.79 23.66 -17.03
N PRO A 166 -23.88 23.56 -17.80
CA PRO A 166 -24.20 22.35 -18.55
C PRO A 166 -23.21 22.04 -19.67
N GLU A 167 -22.54 23.03 -20.23
CA GLU A 167 -21.58 22.83 -21.32
C GLU A 167 -20.31 22.13 -20.82
N ILE A 168 -19.78 22.57 -19.67
CA ILE A 168 -18.62 21.94 -19.03
C ILE A 168 -18.93 20.49 -18.64
N ILE A 169 -20.13 20.23 -18.09
CA ILE A 169 -20.57 18.89 -17.71
C ILE A 169 -20.65 17.99 -18.95
N GLN A 170 -21.20 18.49 -20.05
CA GLN A 170 -21.37 17.74 -21.28
C GLN A 170 -20.02 17.36 -21.90
N VAL A 171 -19.09 18.32 -22.03
CA VAL A 171 -17.75 18.07 -22.55
C VAL A 171 -16.99 17.06 -21.68
N ALA A 172 -16.96 17.25 -20.38
CA ALA A 172 -16.28 16.34 -19.46
C ALA A 172 -16.89 14.92 -19.49
N THR A 173 -18.20 14.79 -19.68
CA THR A 173 -18.87 13.49 -19.79
C THR A 173 -18.54 12.79 -21.12
N GLN A 174 -18.46 13.53 -22.22
CA GLN A 174 -18.06 13.00 -23.52
C GLN A 174 -16.61 12.51 -23.51
N ASP A 175 -15.70 13.25 -22.90
CA ASP A 175 -14.31 12.87 -22.80
C ASP A 175 -14.11 11.65 -21.89
N ALA A 176 -14.85 11.55 -20.79
CA ALA A 176 -14.86 10.36 -19.96
C ALA A 176 -15.34 9.11 -20.72
N ALA A 177 -16.40 9.23 -21.53
CA ALA A 177 -16.89 8.13 -22.35
C ALA A 177 -15.86 7.68 -23.43
N LYS A 178 -15.10 8.62 -24.02
CA LYS A 178 -14.02 8.28 -24.96
C LYS A 178 -12.88 7.53 -24.30
N VAL A 179 -12.48 7.92 -23.09
CA VAL A 179 -11.44 7.23 -22.31
C VAL A 179 -11.86 5.80 -22.00
N GLU A 180 -13.08 5.58 -21.51
CA GLU A 180 -13.61 4.23 -21.25
C GLU A 180 -13.69 3.36 -22.53
N GLN A 181 -13.96 3.95 -23.68
CA GLN A 181 -14.01 3.24 -24.95
C GLN A 181 -12.63 2.79 -25.41
N ASN A 182 -11.62 3.63 -25.20
CA ASN A 182 -10.23 3.33 -25.54
C ASN A 182 -9.62 2.27 -24.60
N GLU A 183 -10.04 2.23 -23.34
CA GLU A 183 -9.58 1.21 -22.39
C GLU A 183 -10.16 -0.18 -22.66
N LYS A 184 -11.31 -0.26 -23.34
CA LYS A 184 -11.98 -1.51 -23.69
C LYS A 184 -11.59 -2.07 -25.08
N SER A 185 -10.81 -1.33 -25.86
CA SER A 185 -10.30 -1.74 -27.18
C SER A 185 -8.92 -2.36 -27.08
#